data_b00e68473ff5c097856a4d9e62f2f927
#
_entry.id   b00e68473ff5c097856a4d9e62f2f927
#
_cell.length_a   1.000
_cell.length_b   1.000
_cell.length_c   1.000
_cell.angle_alpha   90.00
_cell.angle_beta   90.00
_cell.angle_gamma   90.00
#
_symmetry.space_group_name_H-M   'P 1'
#
loop_
_entity.id
_entity.type
_entity.pdbx_description
1 polymer ?
#
loop_
_entity_poly.entity_id
_entity_poly.type
_entity_poly.pdbx_seq_one_letter_code
_entity_poly.pdbx_strand_id
1 'polypeptide(L)'
;MTYRLVVSENVRKKIKKMDKHLGLMLAKDIKAKLDMIDDPRRFGKALKGDYKGLWRYRIGAYRVICEIRDDELIVLAIDVGHRKNIYDQV
;
A
#
# COMPACT_ATOMS: atom_id res chain seq x y z
N MET A 1 -8.25 -0.96 18.46
CA MET A 1 -6.80 -0.99 18.28
C MET A 1 -6.43 -0.40 16.94
N THR A 2 -5.29 0.24 16.85
CA THR A 2 -4.93 1.05 15.70
C THR A 2 -3.71 0.46 15.01
N TYR A 3 -3.79 0.29 13.68
CA TYR A 3 -2.67 -0.19 12.89
C TYR A 3 -1.83 0.98 12.43
N ARG A 4 -0.50 0.82 12.50
CA ARG A 4 0.47 1.79 12.00
C ARG A 4 0.92 1.43 10.60
N LEU A 5 1.12 2.44 9.76
CA LEU A 5 1.71 2.24 8.45
C LEU A 5 3.23 2.16 8.58
N VAL A 6 3.82 1.15 7.95
CA VAL A 6 5.26 1.05 7.77
C VAL A 6 5.52 0.93 6.27
N VAL A 7 6.44 1.71 5.76
CA VAL A 7 6.73 1.77 4.33
C VAL A 7 8.07 1.11 4.07
N SER A 8 8.09 0.12 3.17
CA SER A 8 9.32 -0.60 2.82
C SER A 8 10.29 0.29 2.04
N GLU A 9 11.56 -0.12 2.02
CA GLU A 9 12.58 0.54 1.21
C GLU A 9 12.23 0.53 -0.27
N ASN A 10 11.67 -0.58 -0.75
CA ASN A 10 11.22 -0.71 -2.13
C ASN A 10 10.20 0.37 -2.50
N VAL A 11 9.20 0.58 -1.65
CA VAL A 11 8.18 1.62 -1.89
C VAL A 11 8.80 3.00 -1.87
N ARG A 12 9.69 3.28 -0.90
CA ARG A 12 10.36 4.56 -0.81
C ARG A 12 11.14 4.87 -2.06
N LYS A 13 11.89 3.90 -2.57
CA LYS A 13 12.68 4.08 -3.78
C LYS A 13 11.81 4.35 -4.99
N LYS A 14 10.72 3.63 -5.14
CA LYS A 14 9.80 3.83 -6.26
C LYS A 14 9.16 5.21 -6.22
N ILE A 15 8.77 5.67 -5.05
CA ILE A 15 8.18 7.01 -4.90
C ILE A 15 9.21 8.09 -5.21
N LYS A 16 10.47 7.90 -4.80
CA LYS A 16 11.54 8.86 -5.09
C LYS A 16 11.83 8.99 -6.58
N LYS A 17 11.60 7.94 -7.35
CA LYS A 17 11.82 7.96 -8.81
C LYS A 17 10.68 8.62 -9.56
N MET A 18 9.56 8.87 -8.93
CA MET A 18 8.45 9.57 -9.55
C MET A 18 8.74 11.06 -9.64
N ASP A 19 7.97 11.76 -10.49
CA ASP A 19 7.92 13.21 -10.45
C ASP A 19 7.76 13.65 -8.99
N LYS A 20 8.53 14.64 -8.58
CA LYS A 20 8.58 15.05 -7.17
C LYS A 20 7.20 15.41 -6.60
N HIS A 21 6.43 16.18 -7.35
CA HIS A 21 5.10 16.59 -6.92
C HIS A 21 4.16 15.38 -6.78
N LEU A 22 4.18 14.51 -7.77
CA LEU A 22 3.38 13.31 -7.79
C LEU A 22 3.75 12.37 -6.63
N GLY A 23 5.05 12.18 -6.42
CA GLY A 23 5.54 11.33 -5.33
C GLY A 23 5.14 11.84 -3.96
N LEU A 24 5.22 13.15 -3.75
CA LEU A 24 4.81 13.75 -2.48
C LEU A 24 3.31 13.59 -2.24
N MET A 25 2.51 13.80 -3.26
CA MET A 25 1.06 13.63 -3.15
C MET A 25 0.70 12.18 -2.85
N LEU A 26 1.34 11.25 -3.55
CA LEU A 26 1.08 9.81 -3.34
C LEU A 26 1.46 9.38 -1.92
N ALA A 27 2.64 9.80 -1.45
CA ALA A 27 3.08 9.48 -0.10
C ALA A 27 2.11 10.01 0.95
N LYS A 28 1.63 11.24 0.75
CA LYS A 28 0.66 11.85 1.64
C LYS A 28 -0.67 11.08 1.65
N ASP A 29 -1.14 10.69 0.48
CA ASP A 29 -2.40 9.95 0.34
C ASP A 29 -2.31 8.56 0.95
N ILE A 30 -1.18 7.88 0.76
CA ILE A 30 -0.93 6.58 1.38
C ILE A 30 -1.01 6.71 2.89
N LYS A 31 -0.32 7.69 3.44
CA LYS A 31 -0.32 7.91 4.88
C LYS A 31 -1.72 8.24 5.40
N ALA A 32 -2.44 9.12 4.72
CA ALA A 32 -3.78 9.52 5.13
C ALA A 32 -4.74 8.32 5.14
N LYS A 33 -4.58 7.39 4.22
CA LYS A 33 -5.49 6.27 4.08
C LYS A 33 -5.10 5.06 4.92
N LEU A 34 -3.82 4.82 5.13
CA LEU A 34 -3.33 3.57 5.72
C LEU A 34 -2.65 3.71 7.08
N ASP A 35 -2.41 4.93 7.54
CA ASP A 35 -1.78 5.12 8.84
C ASP A 35 -2.83 5.37 9.92
N MET A 36 -2.63 4.77 11.09
CA MET A 36 -3.50 4.94 12.24
C MET A 36 -4.95 4.57 11.95
N ILE A 37 -5.16 3.43 11.31
CA ILE A 37 -6.49 2.94 10.96
C ILE A 37 -6.90 1.78 11.86
N ASP A 38 -8.20 1.67 12.12
CA ASP A 38 -8.73 0.65 13.02
C ASP A 38 -8.90 -0.70 12.34
N ASP A 39 -9.35 -0.70 11.10
CA ASP A 39 -9.64 -1.94 10.38
C ASP A 39 -9.04 -1.88 8.97
N PRO A 40 -7.84 -2.45 8.80
CA PRO A 40 -7.17 -2.42 7.50
C PRO A 40 -7.87 -3.26 6.42
N ARG A 41 -8.80 -4.12 6.80
CA ARG A 41 -9.53 -4.95 5.84
C ARG A 41 -10.90 -4.40 5.46
N ARG A 42 -11.24 -3.22 5.96
CA ARG A 42 -12.51 -2.57 5.62
C ARG A 42 -12.56 -2.17 4.15
N PHE A 43 -11.43 -1.82 3.58
CA PHE A 43 -11.31 -1.45 2.17
C PHE A 43 -10.13 -2.17 1.55
N GLY A 44 -10.00 -2.07 0.23
CA GLY A 44 -9.01 -2.85 -0.49
C GLY A 44 -9.50 -4.25 -0.75
N LYS A 45 -8.61 -5.10 -1.23
CA LYS A 45 -8.94 -6.49 -1.58
C LYS A 45 -7.79 -7.43 -1.29
N ALA A 46 -8.13 -8.64 -0.88
CA ALA A 46 -7.15 -9.72 -0.74
C ALA A 46 -6.66 -10.16 -2.12
N LEU A 47 -5.38 -10.43 -2.24
CA LEU A 47 -4.79 -10.97 -3.46
C LEU A 47 -4.86 -12.49 -3.46
N LYS A 48 -4.78 -13.07 -4.67
CA LYS A 48 -4.92 -14.52 -4.87
C LYS A 48 -3.67 -15.09 -5.52
N GLY A 49 -3.63 -16.43 -5.63
CA GLY A 49 -2.54 -17.12 -6.31
C GLY A 49 -1.21 -16.92 -5.61
N ASP A 50 -0.20 -16.54 -6.39
CA ASP A 50 1.15 -16.35 -5.87
C ASP A 50 1.26 -15.20 -4.87
N TYR A 51 0.25 -14.34 -4.84
CA TYR A 51 0.23 -13.18 -3.93
C TYR A 51 -0.70 -13.39 -2.75
N LYS A 52 -1.11 -14.62 -2.51
CA LYS A 52 -1.99 -14.95 -1.40
C LYS A 52 -1.40 -14.48 -0.07
N GLY A 53 -2.24 -13.87 0.74
CA GLY A 53 -1.79 -13.32 2.03
C GLY A 53 -1.49 -11.84 1.98
N LEU A 54 -1.42 -11.26 0.80
CA LEU A 54 -1.20 -9.83 0.64
C LEU A 54 -2.53 -9.11 0.38
N TRP A 55 -2.52 -7.79 0.59
CA TRP A 55 -3.70 -6.94 0.47
C TRP A 55 -3.40 -5.79 -0.46
N ARG A 56 -4.37 -5.43 -1.30
CA ARG A 56 -4.21 -4.36 -2.27
C ARG A 56 -5.13 -3.20 -1.95
N TYR A 57 -4.57 -1.99 -1.96
CA TYR A 57 -5.33 -0.76 -1.83
C TYR A 57 -5.20 0.07 -3.09
N ARG A 58 -6.30 0.70 -3.51
CA ARG A 58 -6.28 1.68 -4.59
C ARG A 58 -6.12 3.06 -3.99
N ILE A 59 -5.13 3.80 -4.46
CA ILE A 59 -4.89 5.17 -4.02
C ILE A 59 -4.66 6.00 -5.27
N GLY A 60 -5.71 6.72 -5.70
CA GLY A 60 -5.68 7.44 -6.97
C GLY A 60 -5.49 6.47 -8.13
N ALA A 61 -4.54 6.76 -9.01
CA ALA A 61 -4.20 5.91 -10.15
C ALA A 61 -3.22 4.80 -9.79
N TYR A 62 -2.88 4.66 -8.50
CA TYR A 62 -1.86 3.72 -8.05
C TYR A 62 -2.48 2.61 -7.22
N ARG A 63 -1.77 1.48 -7.15
CA ARG A 63 -2.08 0.39 -6.25
C ARG A 63 -0.94 0.20 -5.28
N VAL A 64 -1.28 0.00 -4.01
CA VAL A 64 -0.30 -0.25 -2.96
C VAL A 64 -0.54 -1.67 -2.46
N ILE A 65 0.51 -2.47 -2.48
CA ILE A 65 0.46 -3.85 -2.00
C ILE A 65 1.02 -3.88 -0.60
N CYS A 66 0.25 -4.45 0.31
CA CYS A 66 0.60 -4.45 1.72
C CYS A 66 0.52 -5.85 2.33
N GLU A 67 1.29 -6.02 3.38
CA GLU A 67 1.18 -7.16 4.28
C GLU A 67 0.56 -6.64 5.58
N ILE A 68 -0.56 -7.23 5.99
CA ILE A 68 -1.21 -6.83 7.23
C ILE A 68 -0.72 -7.75 8.33
N ARG A 69 -0.05 -7.18 9.32
CA ARG A 69 0.51 -7.92 10.45
C ARG A 69 -0.32 -7.63 11.69
N ASP A 70 -1.28 -8.51 11.95
CA ASP A 70 -2.22 -8.32 13.05
C ASP A 70 -1.57 -8.38 14.43
N ASP A 71 -0.57 -9.24 14.58
CA ASP A 71 0.13 -9.40 15.86
C ASP A 71 0.96 -8.16 16.24
N GLU A 72 1.36 -7.37 15.24
CA GLU A 72 2.14 -6.16 15.46
C GLU A 72 1.33 -4.89 15.28
N LEU A 73 0.08 -5.01 14.82
CA LEU A 73 -0.79 -3.88 14.45
C LEU A 73 -0.11 -2.98 13.42
N ILE A 74 0.40 -3.61 12.36
CA ILE A 74 1.14 -2.93 11.29
C ILE A 74 0.51 -3.24 9.94
N VAL A 75 0.40 -2.20 9.10
CA VAL A 75 0.16 -2.32 7.66
C VAL A 75 1.50 -2.02 7.00
N LEU A 76 2.15 -3.04 6.46
CA LEU A 76 3.46 -2.89 5.82
C LEU A 76 3.28 -2.76 4.32
N ALA A 77 3.55 -1.57 3.78
CA ALA A 77 3.48 -1.33 2.34
C ALA A 77 4.76 -1.87 1.70
N ILE A 78 4.63 -2.90 0.87
CA ILE A 78 5.77 -3.61 0.27
C ILE A 78 5.98 -3.28 -1.20
N ASP A 79 4.96 -2.81 -1.89
CA ASP A 79 5.12 -2.43 -3.29
C ASP A 79 4.07 -1.39 -3.68
N VAL A 80 4.40 -0.61 -4.71
CA VAL A 80 3.51 0.41 -5.24
C VAL A 80 3.76 0.52 -6.74
N GLY A 81 2.69 0.80 -7.50
CA GLY A 81 2.82 1.00 -8.92
C GLY A 81 1.55 1.52 -9.53
N HIS A 82 1.65 1.99 -10.79
CA HIS A 82 0.50 2.43 -11.52
C HIS A 82 -0.46 1.25 -11.71
N ARG A 83 -1.75 1.48 -11.54
CA ARG A 83 -2.74 0.40 -11.59
C ARG A 83 -2.73 -0.40 -12.89
N LYS A 84 -2.19 0.15 -13.97
CA LYS A 84 -2.05 -0.57 -15.22
C LYS A 84 -0.81 -1.45 -15.31
N ASN A 85 0.15 -1.23 -14.42
CA ASN A 85 1.46 -1.88 -14.49
C ASN A 85 1.76 -2.81 -13.33
N ILE A 86 0.90 -2.84 -12.33
CA ILE A 86 1.15 -3.66 -11.15
C ILE A 86 -0.09 -4.49 -10.81
N TYR A 87 0.09 -5.79 -10.81
CA TYR A 87 -0.93 -6.77 -10.44
C TYR A 87 -2.27 -6.59 -11.17
N ASP A 88 -2.22 -6.21 -12.44
CA ASP A 88 -3.43 -6.00 -13.23
C ASP A 88 -4.23 -7.30 -13.43
N GLN A 89 -3.56 -8.42 -13.33
CA GLN A 89 -4.14 -9.73 -13.56
C GLN A 89 -4.61 -10.42 -12.28
N VAL A 90 -4.51 -9.76 -11.18
CA VAL A 90 -4.78 -10.37 -9.88
C VAL A 90 -6.07 -9.84 -9.28
#